data_592597026a88376236a4a07aa7efe934
#
_entry.id   592597026a88376236a4a07aa7efe934
#
_cell.length_a   1.000
_cell.length_b   1.000
_cell.length_c   1.000
_cell.angle_alpha   90.00
_cell.angle_beta   90.00
_cell.angle_gamma   90.00
#
_symmetry.space_group_name_H-M   'P 1'
#
loop_
_entity.id
_entity.type
_entity.pdbx_description
1 polymer ?
#
loop_
_entity_poly.entity_id
_entity_poly.type
_entity_poly.pdbx_seq_one_letter_code
_entity_poly.pdbx_strand_id
1 'polypeptide(L)'
;NLYSLSYAYRMSKMDLYLNRAISELNAVCAFKDWHPPHYLDVGEMTMGVAIAYDWLYQYLPEETRLLVEKSIEEKAFDTALDKEYDSFYNGSGNWNQVCNAGLVFGALAIYDKAPEKAQKIIDKCYATIPRALEAYKPDGTYGEGFMYWDYGTSFQAMLNCALETVGMTTFADANAFEKSAEYYFHMVGPSRKCFNYSDCSEKVSTSTAMFYFAAKKPD
;
A
#
# COMPACT_ATOMS: atom_id res chain seq x y z
N ASN A 1 -2.78 -12.23 -3.90
CA ASN A 1 -2.34 -13.17 -4.96
C ASN A 1 -1.56 -12.47 -6.09
N LEU A 2 -2.02 -11.30 -6.60
CA LEU A 2 -1.40 -10.60 -7.74
C LEU A 2 0.09 -10.30 -7.51
N TYR A 3 0.44 -9.71 -6.35
CA TYR A 3 1.83 -9.44 -5.98
C TYR A 3 2.72 -10.70 -6.06
N SER A 4 2.28 -11.79 -5.40
CA SER A 4 3.06 -13.03 -5.36
C SER A 4 3.21 -13.68 -6.73
N LEU A 5 2.16 -13.66 -7.56
CA LEU A 5 2.19 -14.20 -8.92
C LEU A 5 3.13 -13.40 -9.83
N SER A 6 3.04 -12.08 -9.77
CA SER A 6 3.89 -11.17 -10.55
C SER A 6 5.36 -11.32 -10.16
N TYR A 7 5.65 -11.40 -8.86
CA TYR A 7 6.99 -11.65 -8.36
C TYR A 7 7.52 -13.03 -8.80
N ALA A 8 6.71 -14.08 -8.64
CA ALA A 8 7.09 -15.44 -9.06
C ALA A 8 7.42 -15.49 -10.56
N TYR A 9 6.64 -14.82 -11.41
CA TYR A 9 6.95 -14.73 -12.84
C TYR A 9 8.25 -13.96 -13.09
N ARG A 10 8.47 -12.84 -12.46
CA ARG A 10 9.71 -12.06 -12.61
C ARG A 10 10.96 -12.89 -12.29
N MET A 11 10.88 -13.71 -11.25
CA MET A 11 11.99 -14.53 -10.79
C MET A 11 12.19 -15.80 -11.61
N SER A 12 11.12 -16.48 -12.03
CA SER A 12 11.20 -17.81 -12.67
C SER A 12 11.00 -17.80 -14.17
N LYS A 13 10.34 -16.77 -14.72
CA LYS A 13 9.87 -16.68 -16.11
C LYS A 13 8.94 -17.83 -16.54
N MET A 14 8.29 -18.48 -15.58
CA MET A 14 7.36 -19.58 -15.87
C MET A 14 5.98 -19.01 -16.26
N ASP A 15 5.51 -19.33 -17.47
CA ASP A 15 4.23 -18.86 -18.01
C ASP A 15 3.01 -19.19 -17.13
N LEU A 16 3.11 -20.25 -16.32
CA LEU A 16 2.08 -20.60 -15.34
C LEU A 16 1.71 -19.42 -14.44
N TYR A 17 2.71 -18.70 -13.92
CA TYR A 17 2.48 -17.55 -13.04
C TYR A 17 1.97 -16.33 -13.80
N LEU A 18 2.47 -16.09 -15.01
CA LEU A 18 1.98 -15.01 -15.87
C LEU A 18 0.50 -15.21 -16.24
N ASN A 19 0.18 -16.40 -16.76
CA ASN A 19 -1.18 -16.72 -17.18
C ASN A 19 -2.18 -16.61 -16.00
N ARG A 20 -1.75 -17.05 -14.81
CA ARG A 20 -2.58 -16.90 -13.62
C ARG A 20 -2.72 -15.44 -13.21
N ALA A 21 -1.65 -14.64 -13.26
CA ALA A 21 -1.72 -13.21 -12.95
C ALA A 21 -2.65 -12.46 -13.91
N ILE A 22 -2.61 -12.75 -15.20
CA ILE A 22 -3.52 -12.18 -16.20
C ILE A 22 -4.98 -12.57 -15.89
N SER A 23 -5.22 -13.83 -15.55
CA SER A 23 -6.56 -14.31 -15.18
C SER A 23 -7.09 -13.58 -13.92
N GLU A 24 -6.26 -13.39 -12.90
CA GLU A 24 -6.63 -12.66 -11.69
C GLU A 24 -6.88 -11.16 -11.98
N LEU A 25 -6.01 -10.52 -12.78
CA LEU A 25 -6.21 -9.12 -13.20
C LEU A 25 -7.55 -8.95 -13.90
N ASN A 26 -7.84 -9.77 -14.90
CA ASN A 26 -9.10 -9.71 -15.63
C ASN A 26 -10.29 -9.94 -14.70
N ALA A 27 -10.21 -10.89 -13.76
CA ALA A 27 -11.28 -11.19 -12.83
C ALA A 27 -11.58 -10.01 -11.88
N VAL A 28 -10.54 -9.46 -11.22
CA VAL A 28 -10.74 -8.36 -10.24
C VAL A 28 -11.14 -7.05 -10.91
N CYS A 29 -10.64 -6.80 -12.12
CA CYS A 29 -11.03 -5.64 -12.91
C CYS A 29 -12.45 -5.76 -13.48
N ALA A 30 -12.99 -6.97 -13.64
CA ALA A 30 -14.36 -7.20 -14.06
C ALA A 30 -15.39 -7.02 -12.94
N PHE A 31 -14.99 -6.89 -11.66
CA PHE A 31 -15.92 -6.58 -10.58
C PHE A 31 -16.61 -5.26 -10.84
N LYS A 32 -17.86 -5.14 -10.37
CA LYS A 32 -18.64 -3.90 -10.50
C LYS A 32 -17.92 -2.72 -9.87
N ASP A 33 -17.40 -2.91 -8.67
CA ASP A 33 -16.63 -1.95 -7.89
C ASP A 33 -15.61 -2.70 -6.99
N TRP A 34 -14.79 -1.97 -6.26
CA TRP A 34 -13.84 -2.49 -5.29
C TRP A 34 -14.24 -2.15 -3.84
N HIS A 35 -15.55 -2.09 -3.59
CA HIS A 35 -16.17 -1.88 -2.28
C HIS A 35 -15.82 -0.54 -1.61
N PRO A 36 -16.10 0.61 -2.25
CA PRO A 36 -15.73 1.92 -1.73
C PRO A 36 -16.32 2.27 -0.34
N PRO A 37 -17.45 1.69 0.13
CA PRO A 37 -17.89 1.90 1.51
C PRO A 37 -16.90 1.43 2.58
N HIS A 38 -16.04 0.44 2.26
CA HIS A 38 -14.93 -0.01 3.10
C HIS A 38 -13.61 0.23 2.35
N TYR A 39 -13.13 1.45 2.38
CA TYR A 39 -12.09 1.93 1.46
C TYR A 39 -10.74 1.21 1.56
N LEU A 40 -10.47 0.46 2.63
CA LEU A 40 -9.31 -0.44 2.70
C LEU A 40 -9.29 -1.43 1.54
N ASP A 41 -10.46 -1.97 1.17
CA ASP A 41 -10.58 -2.91 0.05
C ASP A 41 -10.14 -2.26 -1.27
N VAL A 42 -10.54 -1.00 -1.49
CA VAL A 42 -10.10 -0.22 -2.66
C VAL A 42 -8.59 0.02 -2.63
N GLY A 43 -8.05 0.42 -1.47
CA GLY A 43 -6.62 0.70 -1.32
C GLY A 43 -5.76 -0.54 -1.59
N GLU A 44 -6.08 -1.66 -0.96
CA GLU A 44 -5.35 -2.92 -1.13
C GLU A 44 -5.48 -3.48 -2.55
N MET A 45 -6.68 -3.43 -3.13
CA MET A 45 -6.93 -3.88 -4.49
C MET A 45 -6.14 -3.04 -5.49
N THR A 46 -6.17 -1.72 -5.35
CA THR A 46 -5.43 -0.79 -6.21
C THR A 46 -3.94 -1.07 -6.18
N MET A 47 -3.35 -1.26 -4.99
CA MET A 47 -1.93 -1.60 -4.86
C MET A 47 -1.59 -2.90 -5.55
N GLY A 48 -2.36 -3.96 -5.30
CA GLY A 48 -2.13 -5.28 -5.90
C GLY A 48 -2.23 -5.26 -7.43
N VAL A 49 -3.22 -4.56 -7.97
CA VAL A 49 -3.44 -4.40 -9.41
C VAL A 49 -2.34 -3.55 -10.03
N ALA A 50 -1.97 -2.43 -9.42
CA ALA A 50 -0.93 -1.53 -9.90
C ALA A 50 0.45 -2.20 -9.97
N ILE A 51 0.85 -2.94 -8.93
CA ILE A 51 2.11 -3.69 -8.92
C ILE A 51 2.12 -4.75 -10.02
N ALA A 52 1.03 -5.50 -10.16
CA ALA A 52 0.95 -6.53 -11.21
C ALA A 52 1.00 -5.92 -12.62
N TYR A 53 0.30 -4.80 -12.81
CA TYR A 53 0.29 -4.06 -14.07
C TYR A 53 1.70 -3.57 -14.43
N ASP A 54 2.38 -2.87 -13.53
CA ASP A 54 3.72 -2.32 -13.77
C ASP A 54 4.74 -3.44 -14.02
N TRP A 55 4.79 -4.45 -13.15
CA TRP A 55 5.77 -5.51 -13.24
C TRP A 55 5.61 -6.43 -14.44
N LEU A 56 4.39 -6.58 -14.94
CA LEU A 56 4.05 -7.46 -16.04
C LEU A 56 3.72 -6.71 -17.34
N TYR A 57 3.79 -5.37 -17.36
CA TYR A 57 3.31 -4.51 -18.44
C TYR A 57 3.64 -5.03 -19.86
N GLN A 58 4.89 -5.40 -20.08
CA GLN A 58 5.37 -5.86 -21.39
C GLN A 58 4.80 -7.23 -21.81
N TYR A 59 4.26 -7.99 -20.86
CA TYR A 59 3.74 -9.35 -21.08
C TYR A 59 2.20 -9.38 -21.07
N LEU A 60 1.56 -8.28 -20.65
CA LEU A 60 0.10 -8.21 -20.61
C LEU A 60 -0.48 -8.01 -22.01
N PRO A 61 -1.57 -8.73 -22.37
CA PRO A 61 -2.38 -8.40 -23.55
C PRO A 61 -2.86 -6.95 -23.47
N GLU A 62 -3.01 -6.31 -24.64
CA GLU A 62 -3.48 -4.92 -24.72
C GLU A 62 -4.85 -4.74 -24.06
N GLU A 63 -5.77 -5.68 -24.30
CA GLU A 63 -7.09 -5.68 -23.67
C GLU A 63 -7.03 -5.70 -22.14
N THR A 64 -6.11 -6.48 -21.56
CA THR A 64 -5.89 -6.52 -20.11
C THR A 64 -5.32 -5.21 -19.60
N ARG A 65 -4.37 -4.60 -20.32
CA ARG A 65 -3.81 -3.28 -19.94
C ARG A 65 -4.90 -2.21 -19.90
N LEU A 66 -5.70 -2.11 -20.97
CA LEU A 66 -6.80 -1.15 -21.06
C LEU A 66 -7.86 -1.36 -19.96
N LEU A 67 -8.17 -2.62 -19.66
CA LEU A 67 -9.10 -2.97 -18.58
C LEU A 67 -8.57 -2.54 -17.21
N VAL A 68 -7.27 -2.75 -16.94
CA VAL A 68 -6.63 -2.33 -15.69
C VAL A 68 -6.61 -0.80 -15.57
N GLU A 69 -6.16 -0.10 -16.61
CA GLU A 69 -6.10 1.36 -16.66
C GLU A 69 -7.47 1.98 -16.32
N LYS A 70 -8.50 1.52 -17.03
CA LYS A 70 -9.88 1.93 -16.78
C LYS A 70 -10.36 1.61 -15.36
N SER A 71 -10.03 0.41 -14.86
CA SER A 71 -10.48 0.00 -13.53
C SER A 71 -9.83 0.82 -12.41
N ILE A 72 -8.55 1.14 -12.51
CA ILE A 72 -7.87 2.03 -11.55
C ILE A 72 -8.51 3.42 -11.61
N GLU A 73 -8.74 3.96 -12.79
CA GLU A 73 -9.34 5.27 -12.95
C GLU A 73 -10.75 5.35 -12.36
N GLU A 74 -11.65 4.44 -12.75
CA GLU A 74 -13.05 4.50 -12.37
C GLU A 74 -13.33 4.00 -10.95
N LYS A 75 -12.65 2.92 -10.51
CA LYS A 75 -12.95 2.25 -9.23
C LYS A 75 -12.10 2.74 -8.07
N ALA A 76 -10.91 3.31 -8.35
CA ALA A 76 -10.05 3.85 -7.33
C ALA A 76 -10.02 5.39 -7.34
N PHE A 77 -9.68 6.04 -8.46
CA PHE A 77 -9.50 7.49 -8.45
C PHE A 77 -10.83 8.23 -8.35
N ASP A 78 -11.84 7.86 -9.15
CA ASP A 78 -13.13 8.55 -9.11
C ASP A 78 -13.79 8.40 -7.74
N THR A 79 -13.70 7.23 -7.12
CA THR A 79 -14.23 7.01 -5.77
C THR A 79 -13.41 7.72 -4.70
N ALA A 80 -12.06 7.82 -4.82
CA ALA A 80 -11.21 8.58 -3.90
C ALA A 80 -11.46 10.09 -3.94
N LEU A 81 -11.92 10.59 -5.08
CA LEU A 81 -12.22 12.00 -5.29
C LEU A 81 -13.69 12.35 -4.98
N ASP A 82 -14.53 11.34 -4.73
CA ASP A 82 -15.90 11.52 -4.29
C ASP A 82 -15.93 11.75 -2.77
N LYS A 83 -16.68 12.78 -2.34
CA LYS A 83 -16.84 13.13 -0.93
C LYS A 83 -17.57 12.07 -0.11
N GLU A 84 -18.33 11.20 -0.76
CA GLU A 84 -19.02 10.11 -0.09
C GLU A 84 -18.04 9.10 0.53
N TYR A 85 -16.86 8.90 -0.09
CA TYR A 85 -15.91 7.85 0.29
C TYR A 85 -14.56 8.40 0.80
N ASP A 86 -14.38 9.70 0.89
CA ASP A 86 -13.10 10.35 1.16
C ASP A 86 -12.71 10.46 2.64
N SER A 87 -13.48 9.85 3.54
CA SER A 87 -13.30 9.96 5.00
C SER A 87 -11.93 9.49 5.50
N PHE A 88 -11.32 8.50 4.84
CA PHE A 88 -10.00 7.98 5.18
C PHE A 88 -8.89 9.03 5.10
N TYR A 89 -9.01 10.05 4.26
CA TYR A 89 -8.06 11.15 4.19
C TYR A 89 -8.01 11.98 5.48
N ASN A 90 -9.08 11.97 6.26
CA ASN A 90 -9.16 12.68 7.54
C ASN A 90 -8.70 11.84 8.73
N GLY A 91 -8.49 10.54 8.53
CA GLY A 91 -8.05 9.60 9.55
C GLY A 91 -6.62 9.86 10.03
N SER A 92 -6.33 9.51 11.27
CA SER A 92 -5.01 9.58 11.91
C SER A 92 -4.39 8.18 12.16
N GLY A 93 -4.89 7.13 11.53
CA GLY A 93 -4.45 5.76 11.72
C GLY A 93 -4.15 5.05 10.41
N ASN A 94 -4.12 3.71 10.48
CA ASN A 94 -3.74 2.83 9.37
C ASN A 94 -4.60 3.02 8.10
N TRP A 95 -5.88 3.35 8.21
CA TRP A 95 -6.74 3.61 7.05
C TRP A 95 -6.18 4.68 6.13
N ASN A 96 -5.71 5.78 6.71
CA ASN A 96 -5.10 6.85 5.92
C ASN A 96 -3.84 6.34 5.19
N GLN A 97 -2.98 5.57 5.87
CA GLN A 97 -1.75 5.05 5.29
C GLN A 97 -2.02 4.02 4.18
N VAL A 98 -2.89 3.05 4.44
CA VAL A 98 -3.21 1.97 3.50
C VAL A 98 -3.88 2.51 2.24
N CYS A 99 -4.92 3.34 2.41
CA CYS A 99 -5.66 3.88 1.27
C CYS A 99 -4.79 4.82 0.42
N ASN A 100 -4.05 5.74 1.04
CA ASN A 100 -3.13 6.61 0.30
C ASN A 100 -2.03 5.83 -0.40
N ALA A 101 -1.41 4.84 0.26
CA ALA A 101 -0.39 4.03 -0.37
C ALA A 101 -0.93 3.31 -1.60
N GLY A 102 -2.07 2.61 -1.46
CA GLY A 102 -2.70 1.91 -2.59
C GLY A 102 -3.02 2.83 -3.76
N LEU A 103 -3.64 3.97 -3.48
CA LEU A 103 -3.99 4.97 -4.49
C LEU A 103 -2.77 5.55 -5.20
N VAL A 104 -1.68 5.84 -4.47
CA VAL A 104 -0.44 6.37 -5.07
C VAL A 104 0.23 5.31 -5.94
N PHE A 105 0.24 4.02 -5.55
CA PHE A 105 0.70 2.95 -6.44
C PHE A 105 -0.09 2.95 -7.76
N GLY A 106 -1.43 3.07 -7.68
CA GLY A 106 -2.27 3.24 -8.87
C GLY A 106 -1.91 4.47 -9.70
N ALA A 107 -1.71 5.62 -9.01
CA ALA A 107 -1.37 6.88 -9.67
C ALA A 107 -0.03 6.81 -10.41
N LEU A 108 0.99 6.20 -9.79
CA LEU A 108 2.30 6.02 -10.44
C LEU A 108 2.23 5.05 -11.62
N ALA A 109 1.43 3.97 -11.50
CA ALA A 109 1.33 2.94 -12.52
C ALA A 109 0.65 3.42 -13.83
N ILE A 110 -0.33 4.33 -13.72
CA ILE A 110 -1.08 4.83 -14.89
C ILE A 110 -0.99 6.35 -15.08
N TYR A 111 0.09 6.98 -14.56
CA TYR A 111 0.25 8.44 -14.62
C TYR A 111 0.16 8.98 -16.05
N ASP A 112 0.74 8.31 -17.02
CA ASP A 112 0.73 8.69 -18.43
C ASP A 112 -0.63 8.52 -19.11
N LYS A 113 -1.56 7.77 -18.51
CA LYS A 113 -2.91 7.52 -19.03
C LYS A 113 -3.94 8.47 -18.43
N ALA A 114 -3.82 8.79 -17.14
CA ALA A 114 -4.76 9.64 -16.41
C ALA A 114 -4.04 10.72 -15.57
N PRO A 115 -3.19 11.59 -16.19
CA PRO A 115 -2.27 12.46 -15.45
C PRO A 115 -2.96 13.43 -14.50
N GLU A 116 -4.11 13.99 -14.88
CA GLU A 116 -4.83 14.94 -14.04
C GLU A 116 -5.40 14.31 -12.78
N LYS A 117 -5.99 13.11 -12.88
CA LYS A 117 -6.53 12.38 -11.74
C LYS A 117 -5.39 11.83 -10.87
N ALA A 118 -4.37 11.23 -11.49
CA ALA A 118 -3.19 10.73 -10.79
C ALA A 118 -2.51 11.82 -9.97
N GLN A 119 -2.33 13.02 -10.54
CA GLN A 119 -1.75 14.15 -9.81
C GLN A 119 -2.60 14.56 -8.61
N LYS A 120 -3.93 14.64 -8.76
CA LYS A 120 -4.83 14.94 -7.64
C LYS A 120 -4.73 13.92 -6.50
N ILE A 121 -4.61 12.64 -6.84
CA ILE A 121 -4.39 11.57 -5.84
C ILE A 121 -3.07 11.77 -5.10
N ILE A 122 -1.99 12.03 -5.82
CA ILE A 122 -0.67 12.30 -5.23
C ILE A 122 -0.72 13.53 -4.33
N ASP A 123 -1.34 14.62 -4.78
CA ASP A 123 -1.47 15.86 -3.99
C ASP A 123 -2.27 15.62 -2.69
N LYS A 124 -3.37 14.86 -2.76
CA LYS A 124 -4.15 14.47 -1.57
C LYS A 124 -3.32 13.62 -0.59
N CYS A 125 -2.51 12.69 -1.10
CA CYS A 125 -1.60 11.91 -0.28
C CYS A 125 -0.63 12.81 0.49
N TYR A 126 0.06 13.74 -0.18
CA TYR A 126 0.98 14.67 0.47
C TYR A 126 0.28 15.57 1.50
N ALA A 127 -0.97 15.94 1.27
CA ALA A 127 -1.74 16.76 2.19
C ALA A 127 -2.23 15.98 3.43
N THR A 128 -2.38 14.67 3.35
CA THR A 128 -3.12 13.89 4.37
C THR A 128 -2.30 12.85 5.14
N ILE A 129 -1.29 12.23 4.53
CA ILE A 129 -0.37 11.29 5.21
C ILE A 129 0.26 11.87 6.49
N PRO A 130 0.66 13.15 6.56
CA PRO A 130 1.23 13.68 7.80
C PRO A 130 0.34 13.50 9.03
N ARG A 131 -0.99 13.45 8.86
CA ARG A 131 -1.95 13.20 9.96
C ARG A 131 -1.81 11.79 10.54
N ALA A 132 -1.66 10.79 9.67
CA ALA A 132 -1.47 9.40 10.11
C ALA A 132 -0.13 9.23 10.83
N LEU A 133 0.90 9.95 10.38
CA LEU A 133 2.23 9.88 10.97
C LEU A 133 2.32 10.55 12.35
N GLU A 134 1.36 11.39 12.75
CA GLU A 134 1.25 11.87 14.13
C GLU A 134 1.06 10.73 15.15
N ALA A 135 0.49 9.59 14.73
CA ALA A 135 0.29 8.43 15.58
C ALA A 135 1.60 7.82 16.10
N TYR A 136 2.72 8.07 15.44
CA TYR A 136 4.04 7.56 15.84
C TYR A 136 4.76 8.44 16.86
N LYS A 137 4.26 9.63 17.14
CA LYS A 137 4.86 10.54 18.13
C LYS A 137 4.66 10.05 19.55
N PRO A 138 5.63 10.36 20.45
CA PRO A 138 6.88 11.09 20.21
C PRO A 138 8.07 10.17 19.85
N ASP A 139 7.93 8.85 19.93
CA ASP A 139 9.04 7.89 20.02
C ASP A 139 8.92 6.70 19.07
N GLY A 140 7.95 6.69 18.16
CA GLY A 140 7.74 5.60 17.20
C GLY A 140 6.75 4.53 17.67
N THR A 141 6.16 4.66 18.85
CA THR A 141 5.11 3.74 19.32
C THR A 141 3.82 3.89 18.52
N TYR A 142 2.95 2.88 18.58
CA TYR A 142 1.68 2.92 17.85
C TYR A 142 0.51 2.51 18.76
N GLY A 143 -0.41 3.43 18.98
CA GLY A 143 -1.46 3.31 20.00
C GLY A 143 -2.50 2.21 19.78
N GLU A 144 -2.68 1.74 18.53
CA GLU A 144 -3.68 0.73 18.18
C GLU A 144 -3.17 -0.72 18.32
N GLY A 145 -1.90 -0.91 18.65
CA GLY A 145 -1.34 -2.22 18.89
C GLY A 145 -0.48 -2.76 17.73
N PHE A 146 0.20 -3.86 18.03
CA PHE A 146 1.24 -4.41 17.15
C PHE A 146 0.74 -4.82 15.75
N MET A 147 -0.43 -5.42 15.66
CA MET A 147 -0.96 -5.88 14.38
C MET A 147 -1.29 -4.71 13.43
N TYR A 148 -1.93 -3.65 13.96
CA TYR A 148 -2.24 -2.46 13.19
C TYR A 148 -1.01 -1.58 12.92
N TRP A 149 -0.03 -1.61 13.83
CA TRP A 149 1.29 -1.05 13.55
C TRP A 149 1.92 -1.71 12.33
N ASP A 150 1.99 -3.05 12.30
CA ASP A 150 2.57 -3.80 11.18
C ASP A 150 1.83 -3.50 9.87
N TYR A 151 0.50 -3.48 9.92
CA TYR A 151 -0.34 -3.19 8.76
C TYR A 151 -0.09 -1.78 8.20
N GLY A 152 -0.32 -0.74 8.97
CA GLY A 152 -0.16 0.64 8.53
C GLY A 152 1.29 1.00 8.19
N THR A 153 2.25 0.56 9.01
CA THR A 153 3.68 0.83 8.82
C THR A 153 4.23 0.15 7.56
N SER A 154 3.77 -1.07 7.25
CA SER A 154 4.18 -1.77 6.04
C SER A 154 3.71 -1.05 4.77
N PHE A 155 2.47 -0.58 4.74
CA PHE A 155 1.96 0.22 3.62
C PHE A 155 2.68 1.56 3.49
N GLN A 156 2.98 2.22 4.61
CA GLN A 156 3.76 3.46 4.61
C GLN A 156 5.19 3.25 4.09
N ALA A 157 5.83 2.17 4.50
CA ALA A 157 7.16 1.81 4.02
C ALA A 157 7.15 1.54 2.50
N MET A 158 6.16 0.81 2.00
CA MET A 158 5.98 0.58 0.57
C MET A 158 5.72 1.87 -0.20
N LEU A 159 4.90 2.78 0.34
CA LEU A 159 4.67 4.11 -0.24
C LEU A 159 5.98 4.89 -0.35
N ASN A 160 6.77 4.94 0.72
CA ASN A 160 8.07 5.63 0.70
C ASN A 160 9.00 5.04 -0.35
N CYS A 161 9.08 3.70 -0.47
CA CYS A 161 9.87 3.05 -1.51
C CYS A 161 9.40 3.41 -2.93
N ALA A 162 8.09 3.44 -3.16
CA ALA A 162 7.55 3.80 -4.47
C ALA A 162 7.88 5.24 -4.85
N LEU A 163 7.68 6.19 -3.93
CA LEU A 163 8.01 7.60 -4.13
C LEU A 163 9.52 7.79 -4.39
N GLU A 164 10.37 7.12 -3.63
CA GLU A 164 11.83 7.17 -3.80
C GLU A 164 12.26 6.65 -5.18
N THR A 165 11.63 5.58 -5.66
CA THR A 165 11.95 4.98 -6.97
C THR A 165 11.74 5.96 -8.13
N VAL A 166 10.77 6.87 -8.00
CA VAL A 166 10.47 7.89 -9.01
C VAL A 166 11.06 9.26 -8.67
N GLY A 167 11.92 9.36 -7.65
CA GLY A 167 12.61 10.59 -7.27
C GLY A 167 11.73 11.63 -6.58
N MET A 168 10.61 11.22 -6.02
CA MET A 168 9.69 12.09 -5.27
C MET A 168 10.07 12.13 -3.78
N THR A 169 9.65 13.20 -3.09
CA THR A 169 9.86 13.35 -1.64
C THR A 169 9.13 12.24 -0.88
N THR A 170 9.82 11.62 0.06
CA THR A 170 9.25 10.59 0.93
C THR A 170 8.80 11.17 2.27
N PHE A 171 8.13 10.35 3.07
CA PHE A 171 7.72 10.67 4.44
C PHE A 171 8.63 9.98 5.49
N ALA A 172 9.83 9.55 5.10
CA ALA A 172 10.71 8.76 5.95
C ALA A 172 11.07 9.47 7.27
N ASP A 173 11.36 10.77 7.20
CA ASP A 173 11.81 11.58 8.34
C ASP A 173 10.64 12.23 9.10
N ALA A 174 9.39 11.89 8.75
CA ALA A 174 8.23 12.53 9.35
C ALA A 174 7.97 11.97 10.75
N ASN A 175 7.92 12.84 11.74
CA ASN A 175 7.40 12.54 13.10
C ASN A 175 8.12 11.38 13.78
N ALA A 176 8.76 10.78 14.10
CA ALA A 176 9.25 9.56 14.75
C ALA A 176 8.95 8.27 13.97
N PHE A 177 8.51 8.35 12.70
CA PHE A 177 8.25 7.15 11.89
C PHE A 177 9.49 6.25 11.79
N GLU A 178 10.66 6.81 11.55
CA GLU A 178 11.91 6.03 11.44
C GLU A 178 12.34 5.36 12.76
N LYS A 179 11.86 5.84 13.93
CA LYS A 179 12.09 5.22 15.22
C LYS A 179 11.18 4.02 15.47
N SER A 180 10.16 3.85 14.64
CA SER A 180 9.12 2.85 14.86
C SER A 180 9.62 1.40 14.76
N ALA A 181 10.79 1.17 14.19
CA ALA A 181 11.44 -0.14 14.23
C ALA A 181 11.67 -0.63 15.67
N GLU A 182 11.98 0.27 16.61
CA GLU A 182 12.20 -0.09 18.03
C GLU A 182 10.91 -0.60 18.68
N TYR A 183 9.75 -0.08 18.29
CA TYR A 183 8.45 -0.56 18.78
C TYR A 183 8.27 -2.07 18.53
N TYR A 184 8.66 -2.56 17.35
CA TYR A 184 8.62 -3.99 17.04
C TYR A 184 9.35 -4.83 18.10
N PHE A 185 10.59 -4.45 18.44
CA PHE A 185 11.41 -5.20 19.40
C PHE A 185 10.83 -5.14 20.82
N HIS A 186 10.22 -4.04 21.20
CA HIS A 186 9.61 -3.89 22.53
C HIS A 186 8.27 -4.62 22.64
N MET A 187 7.58 -4.84 21.52
CA MET A 187 6.29 -5.54 21.50
C MET A 187 6.40 -7.05 21.44
N VAL A 188 7.58 -7.60 21.13
CA VAL A 188 7.79 -9.05 21.00
C VAL A 188 8.57 -9.57 22.22
N GLY A 189 7.93 -10.44 23.00
CA GLY A 189 8.52 -11.02 24.19
C GLY A 189 9.46 -12.21 23.92
N PRO A 190 10.16 -12.73 24.96
CA PRO A 190 11.04 -13.89 24.85
C PRO A 190 10.34 -15.17 24.35
N SER A 191 9.04 -15.26 24.53
CA SER A 191 8.19 -16.36 23.99
C SER A 191 7.97 -16.28 22.49
N ARG A 192 8.49 -15.24 21.81
CA ARG A 192 8.20 -14.90 20.41
C ARG A 192 6.72 -14.64 20.12
N LYS A 193 6.01 -14.14 21.11
CA LYS A 193 4.65 -13.65 21.01
C LYS A 193 4.66 -12.15 21.19
N CYS A 194 3.74 -11.44 20.51
CA CYS A 194 3.59 -10.01 20.74
C CYS A 194 2.63 -9.73 21.89
N PHE A 195 2.73 -8.52 22.46
CA PHE A 195 1.76 -8.01 23.41
C PHE A 195 0.45 -7.71 22.68
N ASN A 196 -0.58 -8.48 22.98
CA ASN A 196 -1.81 -8.58 22.23
C ASN A 196 -2.94 -7.68 22.75
N TYR A 197 -2.67 -6.44 23.02
CA TYR A 197 -3.75 -5.50 23.37
C TYR A 197 -4.49 -5.01 22.12
N SER A 198 -5.70 -4.42 22.31
CA SER A 198 -6.62 -4.02 21.25
C SER A 198 -6.98 -5.23 20.36
N ASP A 199 -7.22 -5.05 19.08
CA ASP A 199 -7.58 -6.11 18.14
C ASP A 199 -6.38 -6.95 17.67
N CYS A 200 -5.35 -7.04 18.46
CA CYS A 200 -4.13 -7.74 18.11
C CYS A 200 -4.14 -9.20 18.60
N SER A 201 -3.78 -10.15 17.74
CA SER A 201 -3.46 -11.51 18.15
C SER A 201 -2.06 -11.58 18.76
N GLU A 202 -1.76 -12.66 19.48
CA GLU A 202 -0.41 -12.90 20.02
C GLU A 202 0.62 -13.40 18.97
N LYS A 203 0.20 -13.56 17.71
CA LYS A 203 1.07 -14.04 16.63
C LYS A 203 1.99 -12.93 16.13
N VAL A 204 3.25 -13.27 15.96
CA VAL A 204 4.24 -12.40 15.31
C VAL A 204 4.52 -12.94 13.92
N SER A 205 4.37 -12.07 12.92
CA SER A 205 4.83 -12.30 11.55
C SER A 205 6.13 -11.52 11.30
N THR A 206 6.85 -11.90 10.26
CA THR A 206 7.96 -11.06 9.78
C THR A 206 7.37 -9.82 9.13
N SER A 207 7.57 -8.67 9.75
CA SER A 207 7.09 -7.40 9.22
C SER A 207 7.90 -6.97 8.00
N THR A 208 7.21 -6.60 6.91
CA THR A 208 7.87 -6.04 5.73
C THR A 208 8.48 -4.67 6.01
N ALA A 209 7.89 -3.90 6.91
CA ALA A 209 8.43 -2.61 7.34
C ALA A 209 9.84 -2.71 7.95
N MET A 210 10.15 -3.82 8.63
CA MET A 210 11.48 -4.02 9.22
C MET A 210 12.60 -4.10 8.18
N PHE A 211 12.33 -4.63 6.99
CA PHE A 211 13.30 -4.62 5.88
C PHE A 211 13.53 -3.20 5.36
N TYR A 212 12.47 -2.38 5.30
CA TYR A 212 12.62 -0.97 4.96
C TYR A 212 13.49 -0.22 5.95
N PHE A 213 13.21 -0.36 7.25
CA PHE A 213 14.00 0.30 8.29
C PHE A 213 15.46 -0.16 8.30
N ALA A 214 15.72 -1.46 8.13
CA ALA A 214 17.06 -1.99 8.02
C ALA A 214 17.83 -1.45 6.81
N ALA A 215 17.15 -1.25 5.68
CA ALA A 215 17.78 -0.64 4.50
C ALA A 215 18.12 0.85 4.69
N LYS A 216 17.37 1.56 5.56
CA LYS A 216 17.62 2.98 5.87
C LYS A 216 18.69 3.19 6.96
N LYS A 217 18.85 2.23 7.86
CA LYS A 217 19.84 2.25 8.95
C LYS A 217 20.57 0.90 8.96
N PRO A 218 21.58 0.72 8.11
CA PRO A 218 22.28 -0.57 7.96
C PRO A 218 23.23 -0.91 9.15
N ASP A 219 23.46 0.02 10.11
CA ASP A 219 24.40 -0.15 11.25
C ASP A 219 23.72 -0.73 12.49
#